data_6f26b7c77915c4b3226ea5826eba5a73
#
_entry.id   6f26b7c77915c4b3226ea5826eba5a73
#
_cell.length_a   1.000
_cell.length_b   1.000
_cell.length_c   1.000
_cell.angle_alpha   90.00
_cell.angle_beta   90.00
_cell.angle_gamma   90.00
#
_symmetry.space_group_name_H-M   'P 1'
#
loop_
_entity.id
_entity.type
_entity.pdbx_description
1 polymer ?
#
loop_
_entity_poly.entity_id
_entity_poly.type
_entity_poly.pdbx_seq_one_letter_code
_entity_poly.pdbx_strand_id
1 'polypeptide(L)'
;MNSKFLSALLLCATPLLAQEVHMKSVTEKIPTYQIGAPEIDPIFFTGRVYQGAEGYIYPYPLYDILTEKKIEKDYNVLRLNNQYVDIAILPEIGGRIFAASDKTNDYPFFYTQTGIKPALIGMLGAWLSGGVEWNIPDHHRASSYMPINWTMKENEDGSKTIWVGETELRHRLKWSIGISVYPNRSWVEAKIKVINPTPMIQSMLYWANVSVHCNDQYQVIFPPDVQFGADHHKVYFTNWPIGEANLAAEKMPIYLGGKTLRETPVLFLPGVVKCLSSRAMTMEKMQEQYT
;
A
#
# COMPACT_ATOMS: atom_id res chain seq x y z
N MET A 1 65.54 -14.82 38.67
CA MET A 1 64.64 -13.61 38.51
C MET A 1 63.78 -13.81 37.27
N ASN A 2 62.56 -14.29 37.47
CA ASN A 2 61.60 -14.53 36.36
C ASN A 2 60.54 -13.45 36.39
N SER A 3 60.62 -12.50 35.44
CA SER A 3 59.60 -11.47 35.21
C SER A 3 58.46 -12.03 34.30
N LYS A 4 57.30 -12.22 34.88
CA LYS A 4 56.09 -12.56 34.13
C LYS A 4 55.45 -11.27 33.61
N PHE A 5 55.51 -11.05 32.30
CA PHE A 5 54.72 -10.02 31.63
C PHE A 5 53.25 -10.46 31.54
N LEU A 6 52.40 -9.76 32.28
CA LEU A 6 50.95 -9.91 32.20
C LEU A 6 50.46 -8.93 31.12
N SER A 7 50.16 -9.42 29.90
CA SER A 7 49.50 -8.63 28.87
C SER A 7 48.03 -8.54 29.18
N ALA A 8 47.55 -7.37 29.59
CA ALA A 8 46.15 -7.08 29.74
C ALA A 8 45.54 -6.78 28.35
N LEU A 9 44.70 -7.67 27.84
CA LEU A 9 43.91 -7.46 26.64
C LEU A 9 42.76 -6.52 27.02
N LEU A 10 42.86 -5.23 26.63
CA LEU A 10 41.76 -4.29 26.75
C LEU A 10 40.77 -4.61 25.62
N LEU A 11 39.68 -5.33 25.93
CA LEU A 11 38.52 -5.41 25.04
C LEU A 11 37.83 -4.05 25.06
N CYS A 12 38.06 -3.23 24.02
CA CYS A 12 37.22 -2.10 23.70
C CYS A 12 35.85 -2.62 23.26
N ALA A 13 34.91 -2.79 24.16
CA ALA A 13 33.51 -2.93 23.82
C ALA A 13 33.03 -1.58 23.27
N THR A 14 33.04 -1.42 21.93
CA THR A 14 32.30 -0.34 21.29
C THR A 14 30.84 -0.53 21.67
N PRO A 15 30.19 0.49 22.25
CA PRO A 15 28.76 0.38 22.50
C PRO A 15 28.07 0.17 21.13
N LEU A 16 27.42 -0.97 20.98
CA LEU A 16 26.50 -1.20 19.89
C LEU A 16 25.39 -0.15 20.08
N LEU A 17 25.50 0.98 19.38
CA LEU A 17 24.42 1.97 19.37
C LEU A 17 23.16 1.25 18.91
N ALA A 18 22.21 1.09 19.82
CA ALA A 18 20.92 0.50 19.50
C ALA A 18 20.33 1.29 18.33
N GLN A 19 20.17 0.63 17.22
CA GLN A 19 19.63 1.26 16.01
C GLN A 19 18.18 1.57 16.27
N GLU A 20 17.86 2.86 16.32
CA GLU A 20 16.55 3.34 16.72
C GLU A 20 15.63 3.50 15.53
N VAL A 21 14.33 3.22 15.73
CA VAL A 21 13.26 3.60 14.82
C VAL A 21 12.76 4.98 15.21
N HIS A 22 12.66 5.86 14.23
CA HIS A 22 12.12 7.20 14.42
C HIS A 22 10.72 7.28 13.82
N MET A 23 9.83 7.94 14.57
CA MET A 23 8.44 8.12 14.18
C MET A 23 8.00 9.54 14.55
N LYS A 24 7.47 10.29 13.60
CA LYS A 24 7.02 11.66 13.84
C LYS A 24 5.94 12.09 12.85
N SER A 25 5.16 13.08 13.27
CA SER A 25 4.23 13.83 12.41
C SER A 25 4.89 15.15 12.03
N VAL A 26 4.93 15.47 10.74
CA VAL A 26 5.52 16.70 10.21
C VAL A 26 4.62 17.33 9.16
N THR A 27 4.63 18.64 9.07
CA THR A 27 3.94 19.36 7.98
C THR A 27 4.87 19.47 6.78
N GLU A 28 4.43 18.98 5.63
CA GLU A 28 5.16 19.07 4.36
C GLU A 28 4.30 19.71 3.29
N LYS A 29 4.91 20.58 2.48
CA LYS A 29 4.27 21.16 1.29
C LYS A 29 4.40 20.18 0.13
N ILE A 30 3.26 19.81 -0.47
CA ILE A 30 3.21 18.93 -1.62
C ILE A 30 2.43 19.62 -2.74
N PRO A 31 3.01 19.74 -3.95
CA PRO A 31 2.28 20.25 -5.10
C PRO A 31 1.00 19.47 -5.33
N THR A 32 -0.15 20.15 -5.34
CA THR A 32 -1.46 19.49 -5.36
C THR A 32 -2.38 20.14 -6.37
N TYR A 33 -2.98 19.35 -7.23
CA TYR A 33 -4.07 19.79 -8.10
C TYR A 33 -5.36 19.82 -7.31
N GLN A 34 -6.02 20.98 -7.31
CA GLN A 34 -7.27 21.16 -6.58
C GLN A 34 -8.40 20.36 -7.22
N ILE A 35 -9.29 19.88 -6.38
CA ILE A 35 -10.58 19.32 -6.80
C ILE A 35 -11.70 20.30 -6.44
N GLY A 36 -12.81 20.24 -7.18
CA GLY A 36 -14.00 21.04 -6.90
C GLY A 36 -14.70 20.59 -5.62
N ALA A 37 -15.75 21.31 -5.29
CA ALA A 37 -16.61 20.94 -4.16
C ALA A 37 -17.23 19.56 -4.42
N PRO A 38 -17.33 18.69 -3.38
CA PRO A 38 -17.95 17.38 -3.53
C PRO A 38 -19.49 17.50 -3.67
N GLU A 39 -20.07 16.55 -4.37
CA GLU A 39 -21.48 16.21 -4.21
C GLU A 39 -21.65 15.54 -2.84
N ILE A 40 -22.36 16.17 -1.93
CA ILE A 40 -22.48 15.70 -0.54
C ILE A 40 -23.60 14.69 -0.35
N ASP A 41 -24.49 14.56 -1.30
CA ASP A 41 -25.62 13.65 -1.24
C ASP A 41 -25.83 12.92 -2.59
N PRO A 42 -24.83 12.10 -3.03
CA PRO A 42 -24.82 11.46 -4.35
C PRO A 42 -25.76 10.25 -4.44
N ILE A 43 -26.88 10.25 -3.71
CA ILE A 43 -27.80 9.12 -3.61
C ILE A 43 -28.48 8.77 -4.93
N PHE A 44 -28.68 9.77 -5.78
CA PHE A 44 -29.32 9.65 -7.10
C PHE A 44 -28.34 9.74 -8.26
N PHE A 45 -27.05 9.54 -7.98
CA PHE A 45 -26.04 9.60 -9.01
C PHE A 45 -26.22 8.47 -10.01
N THR A 46 -26.52 8.81 -11.26
CA THR A 46 -26.88 7.80 -12.29
C THR A 46 -26.07 7.90 -13.58
N GLY A 47 -25.08 8.76 -13.69
CA GLY A 47 -24.61 9.10 -15.03
C GLY A 47 -23.15 8.93 -15.35
N ARG A 48 -22.27 8.65 -14.37
CA ARG A 48 -20.83 8.63 -14.61
C ARG A 48 -20.20 7.34 -14.10
N VAL A 49 -20.24 6.33 -14.96
CA VAL A 49 -19.56 5.07 -14.70
C VAL A 49 -18.15 5.17 -15.28
N TYR A 50 -17.14 5.12 -14.43
CA TYR A 50 -15.75 5.03 -14.83
C TYR A 50 -15.30 3.58 -14.76
N GLN A 51 -14.59 3.10 -15.77
CA GLN A 51 -14.05 1.74 -15.82
C GLN A 51 -15.09 0.61 -15.62
N GLY A 52 -16.35 0.86 -15.99
CA GLY A 52 -17.41 -0.14 -15.86
C GLY A 52 -17.80 -0.52 -14.43
N ALA A 53 -17.34 0.23 -13.43
CA ALA A 53 -17.66 -0.05 -12.03
C ALA A 53 -19.13 0.32 -11.74
N GLU A 54 -19.84 -0.59 -11.09
CA GLU A 54 -21.18 -0.38 -10.56
C GLU A 54 -21.09 -0.24 -9.05
N GLY A 55 -21.87 0.66 -8.47
CA GLY A 55 -21.93 0.82 -7.03
C GLY A 55 -22.34 2.21 -6.58
N TYR A 56 -22.71 2.32 -5.33
CA TYR A 56 -23.13 3.57 -4.72
C TYR A 56 -22.04 4.04 -3.76
N ILE A 57 -21.67 5.32 -3.88
CA ILE A 57 -20.71 5.94 -2.97
C ILE A 57 -21.36 6.43 -1.67
N TYR A 58 -22.67 6.79 -1.71
CA TYR A 58 -23.39 7.25 -0.53
C TYR A 58 -23.22 6.26 0.66
N PRO A 59 -23.00 6.71 1.90
CA PRO A 59 -23.07 8.09 2.39
C PRO A 59 -21.77 8.91 2.31
N TYR A 60 -20.79 8.49 1.55
CA TYR A 60 -19.61 9.31 1.31
C TYR A 60 -19.90 10.41 0.29
N PRO A 61 -19.27 11.59 0.39
CA PRO A 61 -19.32 12.61 -0.63
C PRO A 61 -18.62 12.15 -1.92
N LEU A 62 -19.09 12.60 -3.07
CA LEU A 62 -18.50 12.32 -4.38
C LEU A 62 -17.61 13.47 -4.81
N TYR A 63 -16.32 13.22 -4.95
CA TYR A 63 -15.33 14.16 -5.47
C TYR A 63 -15.05 13.81 -6.93
N ASP A 64 -15.75 14.40 -7.87
CA ASP A 64 -15.59 14.09 -9.31
C ASP A 64 -15.21 15.31 -10.18
N ILE A 65 -15.07 16.48 -9.59
CA ILE A 65 -14.68 17.70 -10.30
C ILE A 65 -13.17 17.88 -10.20
N LEU A 66 -12.45 17.44 -11.23
CA LEU A 66 -11.02 17.64 -11.34
C LEU A 66 -10.70 19.01 -11.93
N THR A 67 -9.59 19.62 -11.49
CA THR A 67 -9.12 20.89 -12.03
C THR A 67 -7.64 20.81 -12.41
N GLU A 68 -7.19 21.73 -13.28
CA GLU A 68 -5.78 21.89 -13.63
C GLU A 68 -5.07 22.94 -12.73
N LYS A 69 -5.76 23.44 -11.70
CA LYS A 69 -5.19 24.42 -10.79
C LYS A 69 -4.28 23.76 -9.77
N LYS A 70 -2.99 23.97 -9.90
CA LYS A 70 -1.95 23.46 -9.00
C LYS A 70 -1.61 24.49 -7.94
N ILE A 71 -1.49 24.04 -6.69
CA ILE A 71 -1.09 24.83 -5.53
C ILE A 71 -0.07 24.07 -4.69
N GLU A 72 0.68 24.76 -3.86
CA GLU A 72 1.43 24.16 -2.75
C GLU A 72 0.47 24.02 -1.57
N LYS A 73 0.21 22.77 -1.17
CA LYS A 73 -0.69 22.47 -0.05
C LYS A 73 0.08 21.81 1.08
N ASP A 74 -0.17 22.25 2.29
CA ASP A 74 0.37 21.64 3.50
C ASP A 74 -0.38 20.33 3.81
N TYR A 75 0.38 19.26 4.06
CA TYR A 75 -0.11 17.96 4.50
C TYR A 75 0.56 17.54 5.79
N ASN A 76 -0.19 16.88 6.63
CA ASN A 76 0.36 16.17 7.77
C ASN A 76 0.94 14.84 7.28
N VAL A 77 2.25 14.77 7.18
CA VAL A 77 2.97 13.56 6.75
C VAL A 77 3.46 12.80 7.99
N LEU A 78 3.06 11.55 8.11
CA LEU A 78 3.56 10.68 9.15
C LEU A 78 4.81 9.97 8.64
N ARG A 79 5.96 10.30 9.25
CA ARG A 79 7.26 9.71 8.91
C ARG A 79 7.58 8.57 9.86
N LEU A 80 8.01 7.45 9.29
CA LEU A 80 8.46 6.27 10.01
C LEU A 80 9.73 5.75 9.36
N ASN A 81 10.85 5.76 10.08
CA ASN A 81 12.13 5.38 9.49
C ASN A 81 13.09 4.74 10.50
N ASN A 82 14.07 4.04 9.97
CA ASN A 82 15.26 3.56 10.66
C ASN A 82 16.49 3.86 9.80
N GLN A 83 17.60 3.17 10.03
CA GLN A 83 18.80 3.33 9.21
C GLN A 83 18.67 2.81 7.77
N TYR A 84 17.70 1.92 7.49
CA TYR A 84 17.55 1.25 6.19
C TYR A 84 16.40 1.80 5.36
N VAL A 85 15.29 2.16 5.98
CA VAL A 85 14.07 2.56 5.28
C VAL A 85 13.54 3.89 5.77
N ASP A 86 12.93 4.66 4.86
CA ASP A 86 12.15 5.86 5.16
C ASP A 86 10.77 5.75 4.52
N ILE A 87 9.73 5.93 5.33
CA ILE A 87 8.33 5.76 4.93
C ILE A 87 7.57 7.05 5.20
N ALA A 88 6.81 7.50 4.23
CA ALA A 88 5.89 8.63 4.33
C ALA A 88 4.44 8.15 4.17
N ILE A 89 3.58 8.46 5.13
CA ILE A 89 2.17 8.10 5.12
C ILE A 89 1.33 9.36 5.10
N LEU A 90 0.29 9.41 4.27
CA LEU A 90 -0.64 10.53 4.15
C LEU A 90 -2.03 10.18 4.72
N PRO A 91 -2.32 10.52 5.98
CA PRO A 91 -3.65 10.30 6.56
C PRO A 91 -4.75 11.03 5.81
N GLU A 92 -4.47 12.24 5.29
CA GLU A 92 -5.43 13.07 4.58
C GLU A 92 -5.81 12.53 3.19
N ILE A 93 -5.04 11.58 2.67
CA ILE A 93 -5.29 10.89 1.40
C ILE A 93 -5.43 9.39 1.66
N GLY A 94 -6.45 9.01 2.40
CA GLY A 94 -6.82 7.62 2.67
C GLY A 94 -5.82 6.81 3.48
N GLY A 95 -4.84 7.43 4.16
CA GLY A 95 -3.84 6.73 4.99
C GLY A 95 -2.85 5.89 4.20
N ARG A 96 -2.66 6.18 2.94
CA ARG A 96 -1.74 5.46 2.05
C ARG A 96 -0.29 5.63 2.45
N ILE A 97 0.54 4.66 2.16
CA ILE A 97 1.97 4.91 2.04
C ILE A 97 2.17 5.72 0.76
N PHE A 98 2.58 6.97 0.90
CA PHE A 98 2.79 7.87 -0.23
C PHE A 98 4.15 7.66 -0.88
N ALA A 99 5.19 7.50 -0.05
CA ALA A 99 6.55 7.26 -0.49
C ALA A 99 7.23 6.27 0.45
N ALA A 100 8.15 5.50 -0.10
CA ALA A 100 9.04 4.64 0.67
C ALA A 100 10.35 4.43 -0.08
N SER A 101 11.47 4.52 0.63
CA SER A 101 12.80 4.36 0.06
C SER A 101 13.71 3.48 0.90
N ASP A 102 14.62 2.78 0.21
CA ASP A 102 15.79 2.14 0.79
C ASP A 102 16.89 3.20 0.94
N LYS A 103 17.23 3.55 2.17
CA LYS A 103 18.24 4.57 2.50
C LYS A 103 19.67 4.11 2.22
N THR A 104 19.89 2.83 1.96
CA THR A 104 21.22 2.29 1.70
C THR A 104 21.73 2.58 0.28
N ASN A 105 20.81 2.88 -0.63
CA ASN A 105 21.09 3.14 -2.04
C ASN A 105 20.16 4.18 -2.67
N ASP A 106 19.40 4.91 -1.85
CA ASP A 106 18.42 5.93 -2.25
C ASP A 106 17.36 5.41 -3.25
N TYR A 107 17.05 4.11 -3.18
CA TYR A 107 16.08 3.49 -4.09
C TYR A 107 14.64 3.65 -3.59
N PRO A 108 13.77 4.36 -4.33
CA PRO A 108 12.35 4.41 -4.03
C PRO A 108 11.70 3.09 -4.43
N PHE A 109 11.37 2.22 -3.48
CA PHE A 109 10.79 0.92 -3.80
C PHE A 109 9.30 0.96 -4.15
N PHE A 110 8.62 2.08 -3.89
CA PHE A 110 7.31 2.35 -4.46
C PHE A 110 7.41 3.52 -5.44
N TYR A 111 6.65 3.45 -6.53
CA TYR A 111 6.51 4.58 -7.42
C TYR A 111 5.80 5.72 -6.68
N THR A 112 6.47 6.85 -6.59
CA THR A 112 5.97 8.04 -5.90
C THR A 112 5.68 9.14 -6.92
N GLN A 113 4.48 9.70 -6.87
CA GLN A 113 4.11 10.85 -7.68
C GLN A 113 4.88 12.10 -7.20
N THR A 114 5.29 12.96 -8.13
CA THR A 114 5.95 14.24 -7.82
C THR A 114 5.01 15.29 -7.23
N GLY A 115 3.73 14.97 -7.13
CA GLY A 115 2.69 15.79 -6.56
C GLY A 115 1.38 15.03 -6.51
N ILE A 116 0.38 15.60 -5.89
CA ILE A 116 -0.96 15.00 -5.76
C ILE A 116 -1.83 15.48 -6.91
N LYS A 117 -1.95 14.64 -7.96
CA LYS A 117 -2.85 14.86 -9.09
C LYS A 117 -3.86 13.71 -9.14
N PRO A 118 -5.09 13.92 -8.67
CA PRO A 118 -6.09 12.87 -8.68
C PRO A 118 -6.59 12.57 -10.09
N ALA A 119 -7.01 11.33 -10.29
CA ALA A 119 -7.82 10.87 -11.42
C ALA A 119 -9.18 10.42 -10.91
N LEU A 120 -10.11 10.11 -11.80
CA LEU A 120 -11.39 9.52 -11.43
C LEU A 120 -11.32 8.01 -11.60
N ILE A 121 -11.87 7.27 -10.64
CA ILE A 121 -11.89 5.82 -10.68
C ILE A 121 -13.26 5.26 -10.32
N GLY A 122 -13.80 4.42 -11.18
CA GLY A 122 -15.11 3.80 -10.99
C GLY A 122 -16.19 4.83 -10.68
N MET A 123 -17.13 4.46 -9.82
CA MET A 123 -18.16 5.36 -9.26
C MET A 123 -17.67 6.15 -8.04
N LEU A 124 -16.41 5.98 -7.64
CA LEU A 124 -15.90 6.45 -6.36
C LEU A 124 -15.35 7.87 -6.39
N GLY A 125 -15.12 8.41 -7.59
CA GLY A 125 -14.61 9.77 -7.76
C GLY A 125 -13.09 9.86 -7.66
N ALA A 126 -12.59 10.90 -7.01
CA ALA A 126 -11.16 11.19 -6.95
C ALA A 126 -10.34 10.07 -6.32
N TRP A 127 -9.25 9.74 -6.97
CA TRP A 127 -8.30 8.69 -6.60
C TRP A 127 -6.87 9.11 -6.96
N LEU A 128 -5.92 8.70 -6.15
CA LEU A 128 -4.50 8.93 -6.41
C LEU A 128 -3.78 7.62 -6.69
N SER A 129 -2.99 7.56 -7.77
CA SER A 129 -2.05 6.46 -8.01
C SER A 129 -0.73 6.69 -7.26
N GLY A 130 0.12 5.66 -7.21
CA GLY A 130 1.43 5.71 -6.54
C GLY A 130 1.39 5.20 -5.11
N GLY A 131 2.56 4.79 -4.61
CA GLY A 131 2.70 4.24 -3.26
C GLY A 131 1.89 2.98 -3.02
N VAL A 132 1.27 2.88 -1.84
CA VAL A 132 0.39 1.77 -1.46
C VAL A 132 -0.95 2.29 -1.02
N GLU A 133 -2.01 1.87 -1.70
CA GLU A 133 -3.39 2.14 -1.34
C GLU A 133 -4.00 0.91 -0.65
N TRP A 134 -4.76 1.15 0.41
CA TRP A 134 -5.47 0.11 1.16
C TRP A 134 -6.94 0.06 0.78
N ASN A 135 -7.42 -1.04 0.24
CA ASN A 135 -8.80 -1.20 -0.22
C ASN A 135 -9.52 -2.30 0.55
N ILE A 136 -10.54 -1.92 1.29
CA ILE A 136 -11.42 -2.71 2.14
C ILE A 136 -12.77 -1.97 2.22
N PRO A 137 -13.92 -2.64 2.08
CA PRO A 137 -14.15 -4.09 2.02
C PRO A 137 -14.15 -4.64 0.59
N ASP A 138 -14.21 -3.81 -0.41
CA ASP A 138 -14.29 -4.19 -1.82
C ASP A 138 -13.74 -3.05 -2.70
N HIS A 139 -13.29 -3.33 -3.91
CA HIS A 139 -12.80 -2.37 -4.90
C HIS A 139 -11.94 -1.23 -4.33
N HIS A 140 -11.73 -0.18 -5.11
CA HIS A 140 -11.19 1.07 -4.59
C HIS A 140 -12.14 1.65 -3.54
N ARG A 141 -11.59 2.07 -2.42
CA ARG A 141 -12.35 2.54 -1.28
C ARG A 141 -12.90 3.95 -1.53
N ALA A 142 -14.16 4.19 -1.17
CA ALA A 142 -14.79 5.51 -1.32
C ALA A 142 -14.01 6.64 -0.63
N SER A 143 -13.36 6.32 0.50
CA SER A 143 -12.53 7.23 1.29
C SER A 143 -11.05 7.24 0.88
N SER A 144 -10.67 6.66 -0.26
CA SER A 144 -9.25 6.57 -0.67
C SER A 144 -8.60 7.94 -0.91
N TYR A 145 -9.39 8.96 -1.18
CA TYR A 145 -8.97 10.35 -1.34
C TYR A 145 -9.52 11.27 -0.23
N MET A 146 -9.80 10.72 0.95
CA MET A 146 -10.36 11.45 2.09
C MET A 146 -9.50 11.22 3.34
N PRO A 147 -9.56 12.15 4.32
CA PRO A 147 -8.90 11.96 5.60
C PRO A 147 -9.43 10.73 6.34
N ILE A 148 -8.53 9.98 6.95
CA ILE A 148 -8.87 8.87 7.85
C ILE A 148 -8.17 9.02 9.20
N ASN A 149 -8.62 8.24 10.18
CA ASN A 149 -8.02 8.23 11.51
C ASN A 149 -6.65 7.58 11.52
N TRP A 150 -5.79 8.03 12.42
CA TRP A 150 -4.47 7.46 12.62
C TRP A 150 -4.01 7.58 14.08
N THR A 151 -3.05 6.74 14.45
CA THR A 151 -2.35 6.83 15.74
C THR A 151 -0.94 6.25 15.62
N MET A 152 -0.08 6.64 16.53
CA MET A 152 1.31 6.19 16.64
C MET A 152 1.48 5.32 17.88
N LYS A 153 2.25 4.24 17.76
CA LYS A 153 2.55 3.33 18.87
C LYS A 153 4.01 2.92 18.86
N GLU A 154 4.65 3.01 20.01
CA GLU A 154 5.93 2.37 20.29
C GLU A 154 5.67 0.97 20.86
N ASN A 155 6.40 -0.02 20.40
CA ASN A 155 6.25 -1.41 20.83
C ASN A 155 7.43 -1.82 21.71
N GLU A 156 7.21 -2.85 22.56
CA GLU A 156 8.19 -3.33 23.53
C GLU A 156 9.49 -3.88 22.89
N ASP A 157 9.39 -4.34 21.66
CA ASP A 157 10.55 -4.84 20.88
C ASP A 157 11.35 -3.72 20.19
N GLY A 158 11.04 -2.45 20.49
CA GLY A 158 11.66 -1.27 19.89
C GLY A 158 11.16 -0.92 18.50
N SER A 159 10.28 -1.72 17.91
CA SER A 159 9.59 -1.34 16.68
C SER A 159 8.59 -0.21 16.93
N LYS A 160 8.32 0.58 15.91
CA LYS A 160 7.28 1.60 15.97
C LYS A 160 6.27 1.36 14.86
N THR A 161 5.00 1.61 15.18
CA THR A 161 3.86 1.33 14.30
C THR A 161 2.99 2.56 14.14
N ILE A 162 2.69 2.92 12.90
CA ILE A 162 1.65 3.89 12.56
C ILE A 162 0.41 3.09 12.16
N TRP A 163 -0.67 3.29 12.90
CA TRP A 163 -1.97 2.73 12.57
C TRP A 163 -2.80 3.75 11.81
N VAL A 164 -3.37 3.33 10.70
CA VAL A 164 -4.37 4.07 9.92
C VAL A 164 -5.62 3.23 9.80
N GLY A 165 -6.80 3.85 9.77
CA GLY A 165 -8.05 3.08 9.67
C GLY A 165 -9.30 3.90 9.87
N GLU A 166 -10.43 3.27 9.61
CA GLU A 166 -11.75 3.88 9.77
C GLU A 166 -12.84 2.83 10.01
N THR A 167 -14.06 3.29 10.27
CA THR A 167 -15.27 2.50 10.06
C THR A 167 -15.83 2.86 8.70
N GLU A 168 -15.83 1.92 7.76
CA GLU A 168 -16.38 2.10 6.43
C GLU A 168 -17.91 2.27 6.53
N LEU A 169 -18.44 3.36 5.95
CA LEU A 169 -19.80 3.80 6.23
C LEU A 169 -20.88 2.99 5.51
N ARG A 170 -20.59 2.39 4.36
CA ARG A 170 -21.57 1.63 3.56
C ARG A 170 -21.87 0.26 4.18
N HIS A 171 -20.82 -0.46 4.56
CA HIS A 171 -20.91 -1.82 5.12
C HIS A 171 -20.69 -1.85 6.64
N ARG A 172 -20.26 -0.74 7.23
CA ARG A 172 -19.95 -0.57 8.66
C ARG A 172 -18.83 -1.50 9.16
N LEU A 173 -18.01 -2.01 8.26
CA LEU A 173 -16.82 -2.76 8.64
C LEU A 173 -15.77 -1.82 9.22
N LYS A 174 -15.14 -2.23 10.31
CA LYS A 174 -13.98 -1.53 10.87
C LYS A 174 -12.72 -2.15 10.31
N TRP A 175 -11.84 -1.33 9.79
CA TRP A 175 -10.53 -1.78 9.35
C TRP A 175 -9.43 -0.89 9.88
N SER A 176 -8.25 -1.47 10.06
CA SER A 176 -7.03 -0.74 10.39
C SER A 176 -5.82 -1.46 9.82
N ILE A 177 -4.84 -0.66 9.40
CA ILE A 177 -3.55 -1.13 8.93
C ILE A 177 -2.47 -0.58 9.85
N GLY A 178 -1.71 -1.47 10.49
CA GLY A 178 -0.53 -1.12 11.28
C GLY A 178 0.71 -1.25 10.42
N ILE A 179 1.34 -0.12 10.11
CA ILE A 179 2.57 -0.05 9.32
C ILE A 179 3.72 0.04 10.31
N SER A 180 4.58 -0.99 10.36
CA SER A 180 5.64 -1.12 11.35
C SER A 180 7.03 -1.15 10.72
N VAL A 181 7.97 -0.51 11.38
CA VAL A 181 9.40 -0.57 11.09
C VAL A 181 10.13 -1.05 12.34
N TYR A 182 11.14 -1.88 12.17
CA TYR A 182 11.90 -2.52 13.23
C TYR A 182 13.34 -1.99 13.29
N PRO A 183 14.00 -1.96 14.45
CA PRO A 183 15.32 -1.34 14.59
C PRO A 183 16.36 -1.85 13.60
N ASN A 184 16.48 -3.16 13.43
CA ASN A 184 17.54 -3.78 12.64
C ASN A 184 17.01 -4.49 11.39
N ARG A 185 15.96 -3.93 10.76
CA ARG A 185 15.31 -4.55 9.60
C ARG A 185 15.18 -3.57 8.45
N SER A 186 15.39 -4.07 7.24
CA SER A 186 15.23 -3.31 5.99
C SER A 186 13.87 -3.52 5.32
N TRP A 187 12.89 -4.08 6.03
CA TRP A 187 11.55 -4.35 5.54
C TRP A 187 10.49 -3.60 6.35
N VAL A 188 9.34 -3.43 5.76
CA VAL A 188 8.16 -2.79 6.35
C VAL A 188 7.08 -3.85 6.51
N GLU A 189 6.52 -3.97 7.70
CA GLU A 189 5.38 -4.85 7.95
C GLU A 189 4.07 -4.07 7.84
N ALA A 190 3.07 -4.66 7.18
CA ALA A 190 1.69 -4.17 7.19
C ALA A 190 0.80 -5.20 7.88
N LYS A 191 0.30 -4.87 9.06
CA LYS A 191 -0.64 -5.69 9.83
C LYS A 191 -2.05 -5.24 9.59
N ILE A 192 -2.85 -6.08 8.95
CA ILE A 192 -4.24 -5.79 8.59
C ILE A 192 -5.19 -6.34 9.64
N LYS A 193 -6.15 -5.51 10.08
CA LYS A 193 -7.25 -5.92 10.93
C LYS A 193 -8.57 -5.49 10.31
N VAL A 194 -9.49 -6.44 10.17
CA VAL A 194 -10.87 -6.18 9.74
C VAL A 194 -11.81 -6.77 10.77
N ILE A 195 -12.79 -6.00 11.18
CA ILE A 195 -13.77 -6.39 12.19
C ILE A 195 -15.15 -6.12 11.62
N ASN A 196 -16.00 -7.12 11.63
CA ASN A 196 -17.43 -6.98 11.35
C ASN A 196 -18.19 -6.79 12.67
N PRO A 197 -18.54 -5.57 13.07
CA PRO A 197 -19.31 -5.34 14.29
C PRO A 197 -20.82 -5.47 14.06
N THR A 198 -21.25 -5.77 12.83
CA THR A 198 -22.67 -5.89 12.49
C THR A 198 -23.19 -7.32 12.77
N PRO A 199 -24.49 -7.50 13.00
CA PRO A 199 -25.06 -8.85 13.15
C PRO A 199 -25.23 -9.58 11.81
N MET A 200 -24.87 -8.95 10.69
CA MET A 200 -25.04 -9.49 9.35
C MET A 200 -23.73 -10.07 8.83
N ILE A 201 -23.80 -11.14 8.06
CA ILE A 201 -22.68 -11.63 7.29
C ILE A 201 -22.33 -10.59 6.23
N GLN A 202 -21.06 -10.22 6.15
CA GLN A 202 -20.53 -9.28 5.18
C GLN A 202 -19.49 -9.97 4.30
N SER A 203 -19.56 -9.73 2.99
CA SER A 203 -18.45 -10.08 2.10
C SER A 203 -17.31 -9.11 2.30
N MET A 204 -16.08 -9.58 2.10
CA MET A 204 -14.89 -8.75 2.24
C MET A 204 -13.85 -9.16 1.20
N LEU A 205 -13.31 -8.17 0.52
CA LEU A 205 -12.09 -8.26 -0.28
C LEU A 205 -11.06 -7.33 0.33
N TYR A 206 -9.90 -7.87 0.68
CA TYR A 206 -8.74 -7.05 0.97
C TYR A 206 -7.87 -6.93 -0.29
N TRP A 207 -7.55 -5.72 -0.66
CA TRP A 207 -6.70 -5.44 -1.81
C TRP A 207 -5.74 -4.28 -1.49
N ALA A 208 -4.45 -4.57 -1.37
CA ALA A 208 -3.41 -3.56 -1.36
C ALA A 208 -2.99 -3.26 -2.80
N ASN A 209 -3.28 -2.06 -3.26
CA ASN A 209 -2.86 -1.60 -4.59
C ASN A 209 -1.49 -0.95 -4.49
N VAL A 210 -0.47 -1.66 -4.94
CA VAL A 210 0.93 -1.26 -4.83
C VAL A 210 1.43 -0.79 -6.19
N SER A 211 1.97 0.43 -6.25
CA SER A 211 2.61 0.96 -7.45
C SER A 211 4.12 0.82 -7.35
N VAL A 212 4.73 0.26 -8.38
CA VAL A 212 6.17 0.07 -8.48
C VAL A 212 6.72 0.69 -9.77
N HIS A 213 8.01 0.93 -9.81
CA HIS A 213 8.67 1.33 -11.04
C HIS A 213 8.61 0.20 -12.06
N CYS A 214 8.39 0.56 -13.33
CA CYS A 214 8.30 -0.40 -14.41
C CYS A 214 9.13 0.09 -15.59
N ASN A 215 10.02 -0.76 -16.09
CA ASN A 215 10.84 -0.55 -17.27
C ASN A 215 11.15 -1.89 -17.95
N ASP A 216 11.87 -1.87 -19.07
CA ASP A 216 12.16 -3.08 -19.85
C ASP A 216 13.02 -4.12 -19.11
N GLN A 217 13.63 -3.77 -17.98
CA GLN A 217 14.43 -4.65 -17.14
C GLN A 217 13.68 -5.13 -15.89
N TYR A 218 12.45 -4.64 -15.69
CA TYR A 218 11.65 -5.00 -14.52
C TYR A 218 11.12 -6.43 -14.66
N GLN A 219 11.30 -7.22 -13.60
CA GLN A 219 10.79 -8.59 -13.55
C GLN A 219 9.85 -8.74 -12.35
N VAL A 220 8.67 -9.27 -12.60
CA VAL A 220 7.73 -9.67 -11.55
C VAL A 220 8.02 -11.11 -11.17
N ILE A 221 8.33 -11.35 -9.89
CA ILE A 221 8.63 -12.67 -9.36
C ILE A 221 7.50 -13.07 -8.42
N PHE A 222 6.91 -14.24 -8.68
CA PHE A 222 5.84 -14.82 -7.86
C PHE A 222 6.38 -15.95 -6.99
N PRO A 223 5.75 -16.23 -5.84
CA PRO A 223 6.07 -17.41 -5.06
C PRO A 223 5.96 -18.69 -5.90
N PRO A 224 6.82 -19.70 -5.65
CA PRO A 224 6.85 -20.91 -6.47
C PRO A 224 5.61 -21.82 -6.31
N ASP A 225 4.82 -21.59 -5.28
CA ASP A 225 3.56 -22.28 -5.00
C ASP A 225 2.33 -21.67 -5.71
N VAL A 226 2.50 -20.55 -6.42
CA VAL A 226 1.44 -19.98 -7.25
C VAL A 226 1.28 -20.84 -8.51
N GLN A 227 0.11 -21.49 -8.65
CA GLN A 227 -0.16 -22.45 -9.71
C GLN A 227 -1.19 -21.96 -10.72
N PHE A 228 -1.95 -20.93 -10.40
CA PHE A 228 -2.94 -20.36 -11.31
C PHE A 228 -3.12 -18.86 -11.09
N GLY A 229 -3.64 -18.18 -12.08
CA GLY A 229 -4.03 -16.79 -12.06
C GLY A 229 -5.44 -16.60 -12.61
N ALA A 230 -6.11 -15.53 -12.17
CA ALA A 230 -7.39 -15.10 -12.70
C ALA A 230 -7.24 -13.75 -13.38
N ASP A 231 -7.97 -13.53 -14.47
CA ASP A 231 -8.07 -12.21 -15.07
C ASP A 231 -8.83 -11.24 -14.15
N HIS A 232 -8.72 -9.94 -14.42
CA HIS A 232 -9.32 -8.91 -13.58
C HIS A 232 -10.85 -9.06 -13.45
N HIS A 233 -11.54 -9.49 -14.51
CA HIS A 233 -12.98 -9.70 -14.51
C HIS A 233 -13.39 -11.01 -13.82
N LYS A 234 -12.41 -11.87 -13.45
CA LYS A 234 -12.62 -13.18 -12.80
C LYS A 234 -13.45 -14.16 -13.64
N VAL A 235 -13.45 -13.97 -14.95
CA VAL A 235 -14.15 -14.83 -15.90
C VAL A 235 -13.24 -15.97 -16.40
N TYR A 236 -11.95 -15.68 -16.51
CA TYR A 236 -10.96 -16.63 -17.01
C TYR A 236 -9.92 -16.95 -15.96
N PHE A 237 -9.54 -18.21 -15.92
CA PHE A 237 -8.43 -18.70 -15.11
C PHE A 237 -7.39 -19.33 -16.03
N THR A 238 -6.13 -19.19 -15.67
CA THR A 238 -5.01 -19.77 -16.41
C THR A 238 -4.03 -20.43 -15.47
N ASN A 239 -3.33 -21.45 -15.96
CA ASN A 239 -2.21 -22.01 -15.21
C ASN A 239 -1.10 -20.96 -15.05
N TRP A 240 -0.31 -21.11 -14.01
CA TRP A 240 0.83 -20.28 -13.72
C TRP A 240 2.06 -21.16 -13.46
N PRO A 241 3.29 -20.80 -13.85
CA PRO A 241 3.75 -19.54 -14.45
C PRO A 241 3.56 -19.46 -15.98
N ILE A 242 3.20 -20.56 -16.63
CA ILE A 242 3.00 -20.60 -18.09
C ILE A 242 1.51 -20.67 -18.33
N GLY A 243 0.92 -19.55 -18.69
CA GLY A 243 -0.49 -19.48 -19.04
C GLY A 243 -0.70 -19.75 -20.54
N GLU A 244 -1.54 -20.71 -20.85
CA GLU A 244 -2.13 -20.82 -22.19
C GLU A 244 -3.37 -19.93 -22.23
N ALA A 245 -3.19 -18.62 -22.35
CA ALA A 245 -4.36 -17.81 -22.20
C ALA A 245 -4.68 -16.96 -23.39
N ASN A 246 -5.85 -17.16 -23.89
CA ASN A 246 -6.69 -16.09 -24.35
C ASN A 246 -7.28 -15.35 -23.13
N LEU A 247 -6.45 -14.64 -22.37
CA LEU A 247 -6.91 -13.73 -21.33
C LEU A 247 -7.39 -12.46 -22.04
N ALA A 248 -8.69 -12.39 -22.29
CA ALA A 248 -9.33 -11.40 -23.14
C ALA A 248 -8.88 -11.50 -24.61
N ALA A 249 -9.77 -11.45 -25.57
CA ALA A 249 -9.71 -11.55 -27.02
C ALA A 249 -8.43 -11.11 -27.77
N GLU A 250 -7.39 -10.72 -27.09
CA GLU A 250 -6.08 -10.37 -27.59
C GLU A 250 -5.05 -11.30 -26.97
N LYS A 251 -4.30 -11.96 -27.83
CA LYS A 251 -3.18 -12.82 -27.46
C LYS A 251 -2.19 -12.05 -26.60
N MET A 252 -2.34 -12.11 -25.27
CA MET A 252 -1.34 -11.56 -24.39
C MET A 252 -0.37 -12.63 -23.94
N PRO A 253 0.88 -12.56 -24.37
CA PRO A 253 1.91 -13.39 -23.79
C PRO A 253 2.12 -12.96 -22.34
N ILE A 254 1.83 -13.83 -21.39
CA ILE A 254 2.31 -13.69 -20.02
C ILE A 254 3.80 -13.94 -20.06
N TYR A 255 4.60 -12.89 -20.11
CA TYR A 255 6.05 -13.01 -20.18
C TYR A 255 6.66 -13.10 -18.78
N LEU A 256 7.17 -14.27 -18.48
CA LEU A 256 8.20 -14.47 -17.48
C LEU A 256 9.56 -14.23 -18.14
N GLY A 257 9.95 -13.02 -18.36
CA GLY A 257 11.26 -12.71 -18.91
C GLY A 257 11.23 -11.60 -19.96
N GLY A 258 11.49 -10.43 -19.49
CA GLY A 258 12.10 -9.33 -20.21
C GLY A 258 11.57 -9.03 -21.60
N LYS A 259 10.33 -8.59 -21.73
CA LYS A 259 9.93 -7.60 -22.74
C LYS A 259 8.50 -7.10 -22.51
N THR A 260 8.43 -5.82 -22.25
CA THR A 260 7.30 -4.91 -22.45
C THR A 260 6.04 -5.16 -21.62
N LEU A 261 6.02 -4.59 -20.41
CA LEU A 261 4.80 -4.38 -19.60
C LEU A 261 3.91 -3.24 -20.13
N ARG A 262 3.97 -2.91 -21.41
CA ARG A 262 3.20 -1.76 -21.94
C ARG A 262 1.69 -1.96 -21.93
N GLU A 263 1.22 -3.18 -21.77
CA GLU A 263 -0.20 -3.53 -21.77
C GLU A 263 -0.48 -4.72 -20.86
N THR A 264 0.01 -4.69 -19.62
CA THR A 264 -0.21 -5.79 -18.69
C THR A 264 -1.62 -5.72 -18.14
N PRO A 265 -2.48 -6.73 -18.35
CA PRO A 265 -3.76 -6.80 -17.65
C PRO A 265 -3.51 -6.93 -16.17
N VAL A 266 -4.38 -6.35 -15.38
CA VAL A 266 -4.36 -6.55 -13.92
C VAL A 266 -4.71 -8.01 -13.67
N LEU A 267 -3.76 -8.79 -13.18
CA LEU A 267 -3.94 -10.19 -12.84
C LEU A 267 -4.14 -10.32 -11.34
N PHE A 268 -5.25 -10.92 -10.91
CA PHE A 268 -5.46 -11.32 -9.53
C PHE A 268 -4.96 -12.74 -9.34
N LEU A 269 -4.05 -12.94 -8.39
CA LEU A 269 -3.64 -14.25 -7.95
C LEU A 269 -4.40 -14.59 -6.68
N PRO A 270 -5.18 -15.66 -6.64
CA PRO A 270 -5.76 -16.15 -5.41
C PRO A 270 -4.65 -16.72 -4.53
N GLY A 271 -4.67 -16.34 -3.27
CA GLY A 271 -3.64 -16.73 -2.31
C GLY A 271 -2.68 -15.60 -1.98
N VAL A 272 -1.89 -15.80 -0.99
CA VAL A 272 -1.00 -14.86 -0.34
C VAL A 272 -0.15 -14.09 -1.36
N VAL A 273 -0.35 -12.80 -1.47
CA VAL A 273 0.62 -11.92 -2.14
C VAL A 273 1.85 -11.80 -1.24
N LYS A 274 2.78 -12.72 -1.40
CA LYS A 274 4.13 -12.54 -0.87
C LYS A 274 4.86 -11.64 -1.87
N CYS A 275 4.94 -10.37 -1.59
CA CYS A 275 5.80 -9.49 -2.35
C CYS A 275 7.25 -9.81 -1.98
N LEU A 276 7.89 -10.63 -2.80
CA LEU A 276 9.31 -10.91 -2.69
C LEU A 276 10.08 -9.92 -3.58
N SER A 277 10.13 -8.66 -3.20
CA SER A 277 11.34 -7.94 -3.51
C SER A 277 12.40 -8.42 -2.53
N SER A 278 13.65 -8.48 -2.91
CA SER A 278 14.73 -9.04 -2.09
C SER A 278 14.92 -8.35 -0.73
N ARG A 279 14.06 -7.38 -0.37
CA ARG A 279 14.03 -6.63 0.89
C ARG A 279 12.64 -6.09 1.26
N ALA A 280 11.54 -6.72 0.83
CA ALA A 280 10.21 -6.14 0.88
C ALA A 280 9.29 -6.67 1.97
N MET A 281 8.09 -6.08 2.02
CA MET A 281 6.98 -6.37 2.90
C MET A 281 6.64 -7.87 2.98
N THR A 282 6.61 -8.42 4.17
CA THR A 282 6.10 -9.77 4.43
C THR A 282 4.67 -9.68 4.93
N MET A 283 3.73 -10.20 4.16
CA MET A 283 2.37 -10.45 4.62
C MET A 283 2.30 -11.87 5.22
N GLU A 284 2.88 -12.10 6.37
CA GLU A 284 2.68 -13.31 7.15
C GLU A 284 1.45 -13.15 8.05
N LYS A 285 0.53 -14.11 8.01
CA LYS A 285 -0.62 -14.32 8.91
C LYS A 285 -1.96 -13.68 8.56
N MET A 286 -2.42 -13.80 7.34
CA MET A 286 -3.87 -13.71 7.09
C MET A 286 -4.61 -15.05 7.27
N GLN A 287 -3.90 -16.19 7.26
CA GLN A 287 -4.54 -17.51 7.27
C GLN A 287 -4.92 -18.05 8.64
N GLU A 288 -4.34 -17.59 9.74
CA GLU A 288 -4.61 -18.12 11.09
C GLU A 288 -5.82 -17.52 11.81
N GLN A 289 -6.52 -16.55 11.24
CA GLN A 289 -7.67 -15.91 11.89
C GLN A 289 -9.05 -16.25 11.24
N TYR A 290 -9.06 -17.15 10.26
CA TYR A 290 -10.31 -17.56 9.56
C TYR A 290 -10.62 -19.07 9.63
N THR A 291 -9.95 -19.82 10.51
CA THR A 291 -10.40 -21.16 10.93
C THR A 291 -11.08 -21.10 12.29
#